data_2d1f0b86cb843654d4f8fbf419e9ebef
#
_entry.id   2d1f0b86cb843654d4f8fbf419e9ebef
#
_cell.length_a   1.000
_cell.length_b   1.000
_cell.length_c   1.000
_cell.angle_alpha   90.00
_cell.angle_beta   90.00
_cell.angle_gamma   90.00
#
_symmetry.space_group_name_H-M   'P 1'
#
loop_
_entity.id
_entity.type
_entity.pdbx_description
1 polymer ?
#
loop_
_entity_poly.entity_id
_entity_poly.type
_entity_poly.pdbx_seq_one_letter_code
_entity_poly.pdbx_strand_id
1 'polypeptide(L)'
;MSEKELDSSVNNYVETKTPKNNIKQQEWDMAIGLQEVDNLKPSKYLEKLLQENVTGEKTIYEVEHELKRYYVEKDQSDEIVWDEFECDLVSTRIVELLEEDNFELSVDYIKYIHKFLFKDVYEFAGEFRKVDFSKHERILYNDSVAYGDCRFLEQSLDYDISLEKMKNYKELNMVDVINNITSFSSNLWQVHPFREGNTKTTALFIEKYLI
;
A
#
# COMPACT_ATOMS: atom_id res chain seq x y z
N MET A 1 21.62 19.67 -8.65
CA MET A 1 20.55 20.69 -8.65
C MET A 1 20.78 21.58 -7.45
N SER A 2 20.77 22.90 -7.61
CA SER A 2 20.91 23.83 -6.48
C SER A 2 19.56 23.98 -5.75
N GLU A 3 19.57 24.32 -4.45
CA GLU A 3 18.34 24.59 -3.66
C GLU A 3 17.40 25.60 -4.36
N LYS A 4 17.96 26.54 -5.11
CA LYS A 4 17.18 27.52 -5.89
C LYS A 4 16.44 26.94 -7.09
N GLU A 5 16.94 25.85 -7.68
CA GLU A 5 16.28 25.16 -8.81
C GLU A 5 15.14 24.27 -8.33
N LEU A 6 15.25 23.69 -7.11
CA LEU A 6 14.16 22.94 -6.50
C LEU A 6 12.98 23.84 -6.13
N ASP A 7 13.26 24.99 -5.51
CA ASP A 7 12.23 25.95 -5.07
C ASP A 7 11.46 26.57 -6.24
N SER A 8 12.15 26.82 -7.37
CA SER A 8 11.50 27.35 -8.58
C SER A 8 10.62 26.33 -9.31
N SER A 9 10.86 25.04 -9.15
CA SER A 9 10.04 23.98 -9.76
C SER A 9 8.75 23.70 -9.01
N VAL A 10 8.73 23.90 -7.70
CA VAL A 10 7.55 23.67 -6.85
C VAL A 10 6.51 24.79 -7.00
N ASN A 11 6.94 26.01 -7.27
CA ASN A 11 6.03 27.19 -7.41
C ASN A 11 5.25 27.24 -8.74
N ASN A 12 5.50 26.32 -9.68
CA ASN A 12 4.82 26.26 -10.98
C ASN A 12 3.69 25.22 -11.05
N TYR A 13 3.34 24.55 -9.95
CA TYR A 13 2.19 23.67 -9.91
C TYR A 13 0.89 24.50 -9.83
N VAL A 14 0.17 24.54 -10.94
CA VAL A 14 -1.21 25.01 -10.95
C VAL A 14 -2.08 23.84 -10.51
N GLU A 15 -2.86 24.01 -9.44
CA GLU A 15 -3.90 23.04 -9.08
C GLU A 15 -4.90 22.93 -10.25
N THR A 16 -4.72 21.94 -11.08
CA THR A 16 -5.74 21.54 -12.04
C THR A 16 -6.68 20.57 -11.34
N LYS A 17 -7.96 20.89 -11.26
CA LYS A 17 -8.98 19.93 -10.79
C LYS A 17 -8.92 18.71 -11.71
N THR A 18 -8.34 17.64 -11.20
CA THR A 18 -8.28 16.36 -11.91
C THR A 18 -9.70 15.81 -12.08
N PRO A 19 -10.16 15.46 -13.29
CA PRO A 19 -11.47 14.82 -13.47
C PRO A 19 -11.57 13.56 -12.60
N LYS A 20 -12.74 13.29 -12.03
CA LYS A 20 -12.95 12.11 -11.15
C LYS A 20 -12.49 10.78 -11.78
N ASN A 21 -12.71 10.61 -13.09
CA ASN A 21 -12.26 9.41 -13.81
C ASN A 21 -10.74 9.29 -13.84
N ASN A 22 -10.01 10.42 -13.79
CA ASN A 22 -8.55 10.42 -13.78
C ASN A 22 -8.00 10.04 -12.39
N ILE A 23 -8.70 10.43 -11.31
CA ILE A 23 -8.34 10.02 -9.94
C ILE A 23 -8.52 8.51 -9.79
N LYS A 24 -9.69 7.98 -10.17
CA LYS A 24 -9.94 6.52 -10.11
C LYS A 24 -8.93 5.72 -10.94
N GLN A 25 -8.56 6.21 -12.11
CA GLN A 25 -7.53 5.55 -12.91
C GLN A 25 -6.18 5.53 -12.18
N GLN A 26 -5.79 6.63 -11.53
CA GLN A 26 -4.55 6.71 -10.75
C GLN A 26 -4.57 5.76 -9.54
N GLU A 27 -5.71 5.64 -8.85
CA GLU A 27 -5.89 4.68 -7.74
C GLU A 27 -5.68 3.23 -8.22
N TRP A 28 -6.27 2.87 -9.38
CA TRP A 28 -6.07 1.56 -9.99
C TRP A 28 -4.63 1.34 -10.47
N ASP A 29 -4.00 2.34 -11.09
CA ASP A 29 -2.62 2.27 -11.55
C ASP A 29 -1.67 2.03 -10.36
N MET A 30 -1.90 2.70 -9.23
CA MET A 30 -1.18 2.47 -7.97
C MET A 30 -1.43 1.06 -7.44
N ALA A 31 -2.68 0.63 -7.36
CA ALA A 31 -3.06 -0.67 -6.83
C ALA A 31 -2.40 -1.82 -7.61
N ILE A 32 -2.44 -1.76 -8.95
CA ILE A 32 -1.81 -2.76 -9.82
C ILE A 32 -0.28 -2.67 -9.74
N GLY A 33 0.28 -1.46 -9.75
CA GLY A 33 1.73 -1.26 -9.62
C GLY A 33 2.30 -1.87 -8.33
N LEU A 34 1.55 -1.86 -7.24
CA LEU A 34 1.94 -2.52 -5.98
C LEU A 34 1.94 -4.05 -6.07
N GLN A 35 1.17 -4.65 -6.98
CA GLN A 35 1.20 -6.10 -7.21
C GLN A 35 2.42 -6.52 -8.02
N GLU A 36 2.88 -5.67 -8.94
CA GLU A 36 4.06 -5.96 -9.77
C GLU A 36 5.34 -6.15 -8.95
N VAL A 37 5.42 -5.57 -7.74
CA VAL A 37 6.56 -5.77 -6.82
C VAL A 37 6.73 -7.25 -6.46
N ASP A 38 5.62 -7.99 -6.35
CA ASP A 38 5.61 -9.42 -6.07
C ASP A 38 5.46 -10.26 -7.35
N ASN A 39 5.63 -9.65 -8.54
CA ASN A 39 5.45 -10.24 -9.88
C ASN A 39 4.02 -10.74 -10.15
N LEU A 40 3.03 -10.29 -9.42
CA LEU A 40 1.63 -10.59 -9.65
C LEU A 40 1.08 -9.73 -10.79
N LYS A 41 0.13 -10.27 -11.55
CA LYS A 41 -0.50 -9.58 -12.68
C LYS A 41 -2.02 -9.71 -12.59
N PRO A 42 -2.75 -8.64 -12.94
CA PRO A 42 -4.20 -8.70 -12.97
C PRO A 42 -4.71 -9.68 -14.02
N SER A 43 -5.81 -10.34 -13.71
CA SER A 43 -6.52 -11.15 -14.69
C SER A 43 -7.18 -10.25 -15.75
N LYS A 44 -7.43 -10.81 -16.93
CA LYS A 44 -8.23 -10.11 -17.97
C LYS A 44 -9.65 -9.77 -17.51
N TYR A 45 -10.14 -10.49 -16.52
CA TYR A 45 -11.45 -10.22 -15.95
C TYR A 45 -11.42 -8.95 -15.08
N LEU A 46 -10.38 -8.79 -14.24
CA LEU A 46 -10.19 -7.54 -13.49
C LEU A 46 -9.98 -6.35 -14.45
N GLU A 47 -9.16 -6.50 -15.49
CA GLU A 47 -8.94 -5.42 -16.46
C GLU A 47 -10.26 -4.85 -17.02
N LYS A 48 -11.24 -5.74 -17.29
CA LYS A 48 -12.58 -5.34 -17.74
C LYS A 48 -13.34 -4.61 -16.62
N LEU A 49 -13.41 -5.18 -15.41
CA LEU A 49 -14.15 -4.61 -14.28
C LEU A 49 -13.57 -3.25 -13.84
N LEU A 50 -12.25 -3.09 -13.94
CA LEU A 50 -11.55 -1.83 -13.68
C LEU A 50 -12.08 -0.73 -14.61
N GLN A 51 -12.19 -0.99 -15.90
CA GLN A 51 -12.73 0.01 -16.86
C GLN A 51 -14.18 0.38 -16.52
N GLU A 52 -15.00 -0.60 -16.15
CA GLU A 52 -16.39 -0.36 -15.72
C GLU A 52 -16.47 0.48 -14.41
N ASN A 53 -15.49 0.29 -13.50
CA ASN A 53 -15.39 1.12 -12.28
C ASN A 53 -14.91 2.54 -12.59
N VAL A 54 -13.86 2.70 -13.40
CA VAL A 54 -13.32 4.02 -13.81
C VAL A 54 -14.37 4.85 -14.54
N THR A 55 -15.19 4.23 -15.40
CA THR A 55 -16.28 4.91 -16.11
C THR A 55 -17.50 5.20 -15.23
N GLY A 56 -17.56 4.59 -14.03
CA GLY A 56 -18.68 4.74 -13.10
C GLY A 56 -19.87 3.82 -13.38
N GLU A 57 -19.70 2.84 -14.28
CA GLU A 57 -20.70 1.81 -14.54
C GLU A 57 -20.84 0.83 -13.37
N LYS A 58 -19.76 0.63 -12.60
CA LYS A 58 -19.74 -0.19 -11.38
C LYS A 58 -19.09 0.54 -10.22
N THR A 59 -19.62 0.28 -9.03
CA THR A 59 -18.97 0.64 -7.76
C THR A 59 -17.86 -0.35 -7.44
N ILE A 60 -16.92 0.04 -6.56
CA ILE A 60 -15.85 -0.84 -6.12
C ILE A 60 -16.39 -2.10 -5.42
N TYR A 61 -17.48 -2.00 -4.68
CA TYR A 61 -18.15 -3.14 -4.04
C TYR A 61 -18.73 -4.14 -5.05
N GLU A 62 -19.28 -3.66 -6.17
CA GLU A 62 -19.76 -4.53 -7.25
C GLU A 62 -18.61 -5.25 -7.93
N VAL A 63 -17.45 -4.57 -8.10
CA VAL A 63 -16.22 -5.19 -8.62
C VAL A 63 -15.77 -6.33 -7.71
N GLU A 64 -15.62 -6.08 -6.39
CA GLU A 64 -15.20 -7.14 -5.43
C GLU A 64 -16.18 -8.32 -5.44
N HIS A 65 -17.48 -8.04 -5.45
CA HIS A 65 -18.50 -9.09 -5.47
C HIS A 65 -18.43 -9.96 -6.73
N GLU A 66 -18.23 -9.34 -7.89
CA GLU A 66 -18.09 -10.09 -9.16
C GLU A 66 -16.81 -10.92 -9.22
N LEU A 67 -15.69 -10.38 -8.72
CA LEU A 67 -14.43 -11.13 -8.60
C LEU A 67 -14.59 -12.36 -7.71
N LYS A 68 -15.19 -12.22 -6.53
CA LYS A 68 -15.43 -13.35 -5.63
C LYS A 68 -16.28 -14.42 -6.30
N ARG A 69 -17.32 -14.05 -7.03
CA ARG A 69 -18.13 -15.02 -7.79
C ARG A 69 -17.33 -15.71 -8.90
N TYR A 70 -16.51 -14.96 -9.63
CA TYR A 70 -15.67 -15.49 -10.69
C TYR A 70 -14.69 -16.56 -10.18
N TYR A 71 -14.09 -16.34 -9.02
CA TYR A 71 -13.11 -17.26 -8.46
C TYR A 71 -13.71 -18.44 -7.66
N VAL A 72 -14.98 -18.40 -7.27
CA VAL A 72 -15.66 -19.56 -6.63
C VAL A 72 -15.67 -20.79 -7.53
N GLU A 73 -15.77 -20.60 -8.85
CA GLU A 73 -15.82 -21.68 -9.83
C GLU A 73 -14.43 -22.11 -10.36
N LYS A 74 -13.36 -21.47 -9.89
CA LYS A 74 -11.98 -21.73 -10.29
C LYS A 74 -11.31 -22.71 -9.35
N ASP A 75 -10.37 -23.48 -9.86
CA ASP A 75 -9.50 -24.33 -9.05
C ASP A 75 -8.40 -23.49 -8.39
N GLN A 76 -8.63 -23.08 -7.16
CA GLN A 76 -7.68 -22.27 -6.39
C GLN A 76 -6.45 -23.04 -5.92
N SER A 77 -6.34 -24.36 -6.19
CA SER A 77 -5.11 -25.11 -5.98
C SER A 77 -4.10 -24.94 -7.12
N ASP A 78 -4.52 -24.36 -8.25
CA ASP A 78 -3.64 -23.92 -9.33
C ASP A 78 -2.94 -22.62 -8.93
N GLU A 79 -1.62 -22.60 -8.90
CA GLU A 79 -0.79 -21.46 -8.49
C GLU A 79 -1.07 -20.22 -9.33
N ILE A 80 -1.28 -20.36 -10.63
CA ILE A 80 -1.60 -19.22 -11.53
C ILE A 80 -2.97 -18.61 -11.16
N VAL A 81 -3.96 -19.46 -10.89
CA VAL A 81 -5.30 -19.02 -10.49
C VAL A 81 -5.25 -18.33 -9.13
N TRP A 82 -4.40 -18.83 -8.21
CA TRP A 82 -4.22 -18.22 -6.90
C TRP A 82 -3.53 -16.84 -7.00
N ASP A 83 -2.48 -16.72 -7.79
CA ASP A 83 -1.77 -15.46 -8.04
C ASP A 83 -2.68 -14.40 -8.66
N GLU A 84 -3.50 -14.78 -9.66
CA GLU A 84 -4.52 -13.90 -10.23
C GLU A 84 -5.57 -13.49 -9.19
N PHE A 85 -6.05 -14.43 -8.37
CA PHE A 85 -7.01 -14.16 -7.30
C PHE A 85 -6.47 -13.17 -6.26
N GLU A 86 -5.23 -13.39 -5.78
CA GLU A 86 -4.59 -12.46 -4.85
C GLU A 86 -4.44 -11.08 -5.50
N CYS A 87 -3.90 -11.01 -6.70
CA CYS A 87 -3.72 -9.76 -7.43
C CYS A 87 -5.02 -8.97 -7.56
N ASP A 88 -6.06 -9.62 -8.08
CA ASP A 88 -7.34 -9.00 -8.39
C ASP A 88 -8.05 -8.49 -7.12
N LEU A 89 -8.11 -9.34 -6.09
CA LEU A 89 -8.81 -9.01 -4.86
C LEU A 89 -8.09 -7.92 -4.06
N VAL A 90 -6.77 -8.04 -3.93
CA VAL A 90 -5.97 -7.05 -3.17
C VAL A 90 -5.93 -5.72 -3.89
N SER A 91 -5.82 -5.68 -5.24
CA SER A 91 -5.90 -4.43 -6.00
C SER A 91 -7.24 -3.72 -5.80
N THR A 92 -8.34 -4.46 -5.86
CA THR A 92 -9.68 -3.92 -5.64
C THR A 92 -9.82 -3.30 -4.24
N ARG A 93 -9.29 -3.97 -3.22
CA ARG A 93 -9.32 -3.49 -1.83
C ARG A 93 -8.39 -2.31 -1.57
N ILE A 94 -7.29 -2.19 -2.31
CA ILE A 94 -6.45 -0.98 -2.26
C ILE A 94 -7.26 0.22 -2.76
N VAL A 95 -7.94 0.09 -3.90
CA VAL A 95 -8.80 1.17 -4.43
C VAL A 95 -9.93 1.51 -3.46
N GLU A 96 -10.60 0.51 -2.86
CA GLU A 96 -11.63 0.72 -1.86
C GLU A 96 -11.13 1.54 -0.67
N LEU A 97 -9.95 1.19 -0.12
CA LEU A 97 -9.33 1.95 0.97
C LEU A 97 -8.89 3.35 0.57
N LEU A 98 -8.47 3.57 -0.68
CA LEU A 98 -8.13 4.91 -1.18
C LEU A 98 -9.36 5.81 -1.33
N GLU A 99 -10.51 5.25 -1.69
CA GLU A 99 -11.80 5.96 -1.76
C GLU A 99 -12.38 6.32 -0.37
N GLU A 100 -11.91 5.67 0.72
CA GLU A 100 -12.35 5.98 2.08
C GLU A 100 -11.65 7.22 2.66
N ASP A 101 -12.41 8.16 3.25
CA ASP A 101 -11.84 9.37 3.88
C ASP A 101 -11.25 9.12 5.28
N ASN A 102 -11.38 7.91 5.82
CA ASN A 102 -10.89 7.57 7.15
C ASN A 102 -9.37 7.29 7.14
N PHE A 103 -8.67 7.92 8.07
CA PHE A 103 -7.26 7.63 8.35
C PHE A 103 -6.96 7.87 9.83
N GLU A 104 -6.18 6.98 10.41
CA GLU A 104 -5.64 7.15 11.75
C GLU A 104 -4.14 6.83 11.75
N LEU A 105 -3.33 7.77 12.21
CA LEU A 105 -1.90 7.56 12.37
C LEU A 105 -1.66 6.68 13.61
N SER A 106 -1.88 5.37 13.49
CA SER A 106 -1.81 4.39 14.58
C SER A 106 -1.34 3.02 14.12
N VAL A 107 -0.82 2.23 15.07
CA VAL A 107 -0.45 0.83 14.83
C VAL A 107 -1.68 -0.01 14.49
N ASP A 108 -2.82 0.28 15.12
CA ASP A 108 -4.07 -0.44 14.86
C ASP A 108 -4.57 -0.20 13.44
N TYR A 109 -4.34 1.00 12.88
CA TYR A 109 -4.69 1.27 11.50
C TYR A 109 -3.80 0.51 10.50
N ILE A 110 -2.51 0.32 10.81
CA ILE A 110 -1.62 -0.54 10.02
C ILE A 110 -2.14 -1.99 10.03
N LYS A 111 -2.51 -2.51 11.20
CA LYS A 111 -3.13 -3.85 11.33
C LYS A 111 -4.46 -3.94 10.56
N TYR A 112 -5.28 -2.88 10.62
CA TYR A 112 -6.55 -2.79 9.89
C TYR A 112 -6.33 -2.87 8.37
N ILE A 113 -5.42 -2.06 7.82
CA ILE A 113 -5.08 -2.10 6.39
C ILE A 113 -4.67 -3.51 5.99
N HIS A 114 -3.72 -4.13 6.69
CA HIS A 114 -3.27 -5.48 6.37
C HIS A 114 -4.41 -6.50 6.44
N LYS A 115 -5.23 -6.44 7.49
CA LYS A 115 -6.38 -7.33 7.62
C LYS A 115 -7.38 -7.13 6.49
N PHE A 116 -7.68 -5.89 6.15
CA PHE A 116 -8.64 -5.56 5.10
C PHE A 116 -8.18 -6.07 3.73
N LEU A 117 -6.91 -5.83 3.38
CA LEU A 117 -6.34 -6.28 2.12
C LEU A 117 -6.35 -7.81 1.98
N PHE A 118 -5.97 -8.53 3.04
CA PHE A 118 -5.58 -9.94 2.95
C PHE A 118 -6.51 -10.92 3.65
N LYS A 119 -7.66 -10.49 4.20
CA LYS A 119 -8.60 -11.33 4.99
C LYS A 119 -9.09 -12.60 4.29
N ASP A 120 -9.09 -12.63 2.95
CA ASP A 120 -9.49 -13.80 2.16
C ASP A 120 -8.28 -14.47 1.45
N VAL A 121 -7.07 -13.96 1.68
CA VAL A 121 -5.81 -14.43 1.07
C VAL A 121 -4.95 -15.14 2.10
N TYR A 122 -4.79 -14.56 3.29
CA TYR A 122 -3.93 -15.12 4.34
C TYR A 122 -4.72 -15.36 5.64
N GLU A 123 -4.55 -16.52 6.24
CA GLU A 123 -5.14 -16.83 7.56
C GLU A 123 -4.64 -15.90 8.68
N PHE A 124 -3.41 -15.38 8.53
CA PHE A 124 -2.79 -14.44 9.48
C PHE A 124 -3.04 -12.97 9.18
N ALA A 125 -4.03 -12.65 8.33
CA ALA A 125 -4.32 -11.27 7.96
C ALA A 125 -4.59 -10.37 9.19
N GLY A 126 -3.81 -9.30 9.34
CA GLY A 126 -3.86 -8.39 10.48
C GLY A 126 -3.05 -8.82 11.70
N GLU A 127 -2.39 -9.99 11.67
CA GLU A 127 -1.55 -10.47 12.78
C GLU A 127 -0.08 -10.21 12.50
N PHE A 128 0.62 -9.67 13.49
CA PHE A 128 2.07 -9.53 13.44
C PHE A 128 2.75 -10.90 13.48
N ARG A 129 3.87 -11.00 12.78
CA ARG A 129 4.70 -12.19 12.79
C ARG A 129 5.23 -12.51 14.20
N LYS A 130 5.41 -13.81 14.47
CA LYS A 130 5.88 -14.32 15.76
C LYS A 130 7.29 -14.93 15.66
N VAL A 131 7.91 -14.79 14.48
CA VAL A 131 9.26 -15.31 14.19
C VAL A 131 10.09 -14.25 13.50
N ASP A 132 11.39 -14.28 13.74
CA ASP A 132 12.33 -13.47 12.99
C ASP A 132 12.68 -14.14 11.68
N PHE A 133 12.87 -13.34 10.64
CA PHE A 133 13.40 -13.78 9.37
C PHE A 133 14.29 -12.71 8.75
N SER A 134 15.11 -13.13 7.82
CA SER A 134 15.89 -12.25 6.95
C SER A 134 15.57 -12.60 5.50
N LYS A 135 15.59 -11.60 4.63
CA LYS A 135 15.37 -11.78 3.20
C LYS A 135 16.63 -11.38 2.44
N HIS A 136 17.04 -12.22 1.50
CA HIS A 136 18.11 -11.87 0.58
C HIS A 136 17.55 -10.95 -0.51
N GLU A 137 18.06 -9.73 -0.59
CA GLU A 137 17.60 -8.74 -1.56
C GLU A 137 18.58 -8.65 -2.74
N ARG A 138 18.06 -8.83 -3.95
CA ARG A 138 18.88 -8.74 -5.18
C ARG A 138 19.56 -7.38 -5.34
N ILE A 139 18.89 -6.31 -4.91
CA ILE A 139 19.43 -4.93 -4.97
C ILE A 139 20.65 -4.74 -4.06
N LEU A 140 20.78 -5.56 -3.03
CA LEU A 140 21.91 -5.57 -2.10
C LEU A 140 22.97 -6.63 -2.48
N TYR A 141 23.05 -7.03 -3.75
CA TYR A 141 23.97 -8.09 -4.21
C TYR A 141 23.80 -9.41 -3.45
N ASN A 142 22.56 -9.77 -3.11
CA ASN A 142 22.18 -10.91 -2.28
C ASN A 142 22.61 -10.83 -0.81
N ASP A 143 22.99 -9.67 -0.32
CA ASP A 143 23.09 -9.48 1.12
C ASP A 143 21.71 -9.51 1.77
N SER A 144 21.65 -9.85 3.06
CA SER A 144 20.38 -10.01 3.77
C SER A 144 20.00 -8.74 4.52
N VAL A 145 18.71 -8.40 4.46
CA VAL A 145 18.11 -7.38 5.32
C VAL A 145 17.68 -8.05 6.62
N ALA A 146 18.19 -7.54 7.75
CA ALA A 146 17.68 -7.89 9.07
C ALA A 146 16.51 -6.96 9.39
N TYR A 147 15.32 -7.53 9.53
CA TYR A 147 14.12 -6.80 9.95
C TYR A 147 14.02 -6.67 11.46
N GLY A 148 13.05 -5.90 11.96
CA GLY A 148 12.82 -5.70 13.38
C GLY A 148 12.61 -7.01 14.13
N ASP A 149 13.06 -7.07 15.40
CA ASP A 149 12.85 -8.24 16.26
C ASP A 149 11.35 -8.46 16.51
N CYS A 150 10.87 -9.67 16.29
CA CYS A 150 9.44 -10.01 16.37
C CYS A 150 8.82 -9.76 17.75
N ARG A 151 9.64 -9.70 18.82
CA ARG A 151 9.20 -9.42 20.17
C ARG A 151 8.85 -7.95 20.43
N PHE A 152 9.32 -7.05 19.58
CA PHE A 152 9.22 -5.60 19.77
C PHE A 152 8.54 -4.86 18.61
N LEU A 153 7.91 -5.57 17.67
CA LEU A 153 7.30 -4.98 16.45
C LEU A 153 6.29 -3.86 16.77
N GLU A 154 5.38 -4.12 17.72
CA GLU A 154 4.36 -3.16 18.13
C GLU A 154 4.98 -1.94 18.79
N GLN A 155 5.93 -2.14 19.69
CA GLN A 155 6.65 -1.05 20.38
C GLN A 155 7.46 -0.21 19.38
N SER A 156 8.10 -0.84 18.40
CA SER A 156 8.89 -0.13 17.38
C SER A 156 7.99 0.75 16.51
N LEU A 157 6.88 0.20 16.04
CA LEU A 157 5.90 0.97 15.24
C LEU A 157 5.28 2.12 16.06
N ASP A 158 4.89 1.86 17.31
CA ASP A 158 4.30 2.87 18.19
C ASP A 158 5.30 3.99 18.51
N TYR A 159 6.57 3.66 18.68
CA TYR A 159 7.64 4.64 18.84
C TYR A 159 7.78 5.55 17.62
N ASP A 160 7.89 4.98 16.41
CA ASP A 160 8.05 5.75 15.17
C ASP A 160 6.81 6.63 14.89
N ILE A 161 5.61 6.09 15.10
CA ILE A 161 4.35 6.82 14.97
C ILE A 161 4.25 7.95 15.99
N SER A 162 4.66 7.71 17.24
CA SER A 162 4.64 8.72 18.29
C SER A 162 5.59 9.88 17.99
N LEU A 163 6.77 9.59 17.43
CA LEU A 163 7.71 10.64 16.99
C LEU A 163 7.12 11.43 15.80
N GLU A 164 6.45 10.76 14.86
CA GLU A 164 5.81 11.40 13.71
C GLU A 164 4.70 12.35 14.16
N LYS A 165 3.85 11.95 15.11
CA LYS A 165 2.79 12.79 15.70
C LYS A 165 3.28 14.08 16.34
N MET A 166 4.53 14.12 16.79
CA MET A 166 5.12 15.32 17.43
C MET A 166 5.65 16.34 16.42
N LYS A 167 5.74 15.99 15.13
CA LYS A 167 6.30 16.87 14.10
C LYS A 167 5.30 17.94 13.68
N ASN A 168 5.80 19.17 13.53
CA ASN A 168 5.03 20.29 12.96
C ASN A 168 5.52 20.62 11.55
N TYR A 169 4.92 20.01 10.55
CA TYR A 169 5.31 20.18 9.14
C TYR A 169 5.05 21.58 8.60
N LYS A 170 4.16 22.38 9.22
CA LYS A 170 3.82 23.73 8.75
C LYS A 170 4.99 24.72 8.87
N GLU A 171 5.96 24.43 9.73
CA GLU A 171 7.11 25.29 9.98
C GLU A 171 8.37 24.82 9.22
N LEU A 172 8.29 23.72 8.49
CA LEU A 172 9.42 23.13 7.77
C LEU A 172 9.45 23.58 6.31
N ASN A 173 10.65 23.68 5.75
CA ASN A 173 10.81 23.81 4.31
C ASN A 173 10.57 22.44 3.63
N MET A 174 10.34 22.45 2.31
CA MET A 174 10.00 21.25 1.55
C MET A 174 11.07 20.15 1.65
N VAL A 175 12.35 20.50 1.70
CA VAL A 175 13.44 19.53 1.79
C VAL A 175 13.38 18.77 3.12
N ASP A 176 13.15 19.49 4.21
CA ASP A 176 13.01 18.90 5.55
C ASP A 176 11.74 18.04 5.64
N VAL A 177 10.62 18.47 5.03
CA VAL A 177 9.40 17.66 4.93
C VAL A 177 9.71 16.34 4.22
N ILE A 178 10.30 16.39 3.02
CA ILE A 178 10.66 15.18 2.25
C ILE A 178 11.58 14.27 3.06
N ASN A 179 12.62 14.81 3.69
CA ASN A 179 13.55 14.02 4.49
C ASN A 179 12.84 13.34 5.68
N ASN A 180 11.95 14.06 6.37
CA ASN A 180 11.21 13.51 7.51
C ASN A 180 10.25 12.38 7.07
N ILE A 181 9.48 12.59 6.01
CA ILE A 181 8.55 11.58 5.48
C ILE A 181 9.33 10.36 4.97
N THR A 182 10.42 10.58 4.24
CA THR A 182 11.29 9.48 3.77
C THR A 182 11.84 8.66 4.92
N SER A 183 12.33 9.31 5.99
CA SER A 183 12.84 8.63 7.17
C SER A 183 11.75 7.83 7.88
N PHE A 184 10.57 8.43 8.07
CA PHE A 184 9.42 7.75 8.68
C PHE A 184 8.99 6.53 7.87
N SER A 185 8.83 6.68 6.55
CA SER A 185 8.50 5.58 5.65
C SER A 185 9.52 4.44 5.70
N SER A 186 10.82 4.79 5.69
CA SER A 186 11.92 3.83 5.77
C SER A 186 11.90 3.05 7.08
N ASN A 187 11.66 3.72 8.22
CA ASN A 187 11.58 3.08 9.53
C ASN A 187 10.42 2.07 9.56
N LEU A 188 9.22 2.47 9.13
CA LEU A 188 8.06 1.57 9.05
C LEU A 188 8.36 0.34 8.18
N TRP A 189 9.02 0.56 7.04
CA TRP A 189 9.40 -0.54 6.13
C TRP A 189 10.39 -1.50 6.78
N GLN A 190 11.36 -0.99 7.54
CA GLN A 190 12.37 -1.80 8.21
C GLN A 190 11.80 -2.64 9.36
N VAL A 191 10.75 -2.19 10.05
CA VAL A 191 10.08 -3.00 11.07
C VAL A 191 9.54 -4.29 10.48
N HIS A 192 8.94 -4.24 9.28
CA HIS A 192 8.46 -5.40 8.52
C HIS A 192 7.58 -6.34 9.37
N PRO A 193 6.44 -5.85 9.87
CA PRO A 193 5.76 -6.48 11.00
C PRO A 193 4.95 -7.73 10.63
N PHE A 194 4.62 -7.95 9.36
CA PHE A 194 3.80 -9.07 8.90
C PHE A 194 4.65 -10.17 8.26
N ARG A 195 4.07 -11.36 8.10
CA ARG A 195 4.73 -12.47 7.41
C ARG A 195 4.86 -12.23 5.92
N GLU A 196 3.80 -11.71 5.30
CA GLU A 196 3.71 -11.31 3.90
C GLU A 196 2.91 -10.01 3.79
N GLY A 197 2.87 -9.35 2.62
CA GLY A 197 2.05 -8.16 2.37
C GLY A 197 2.55 -6.85 2.99
N ASN A 198 3.76 -6.79 3.53
CA ASN A 198 4.32 -5.61 4.19
C ASN A 198 4.45 -4.42 3.22
N THR A 199 4.94 -4.65 2.01
CA THR A 199 5.14 -3.60 0.99
C THR A 199 3.82 -2.88 0.68
N LYS A 200 2.78 -3.65 0.35
CA LYS A 200 1.46 -3.12 0.00
C LYS A 200 0.84 -2.35 1.18
N THR A 201 0.92 -2.95 2.38
CA THR A 201 0.39 -2.33 3.61
C THR A 201 1.08 -1.02 3.97
N THR A 202 2.42 -0.99 3.95
CA THR A 202 3.19 0.20 4.30
C THR A 202 3.01 1.30 3.25
N ALA A 203 3.04 0.95 1.94
CA ALA A 203 2.83 1.92 0.88
C ALA A 203 1.45 2.58 0.98
N LEU A 204 0.38 1.78 1.18
CA LEU A 204 -0.96 2.31 1.32
C LEU A 204 -1.14 3.14 2.60
N PHE A 205 -0.53 2.74 3.72
CA PHE A 205 -0.54 3.53 4.95
C PHE A 205 0.10 4.91 4.76
N ILE A 206 1.26 4.97 4.08
CA ILE A 206 1.95 6.22 3.78
C ILE A 206 1.15 7.06 2.79
N GLU A 207 0.58 6.48 1.74
CA GLU A 207 -0.28 7.20 0.79
C GLU A 207 -1.44 7.88 1.50
N LYS A 208 -2.19 7.14 2.32
CA LYS A 208 -3.30 7.70 3.11
C LYS A 208 -2.86 8.73 4.14
N TYR A 209 -1.63 8.69 4.61
CA TYR A 209 -1.06 9.70 5.50
C TYR A 209 -0.75 11.01 4.77
N LEU A 210 -0.45 10.95 3.48
CA LEU A 210 -0.04 12.11 2.67
C LEU A 210 -1.20 12.84 1.96
N ILE A 211 -2.36 12.20 1.85
CA ILE A 211 -3.59 12.78 1.28
C ILE A 211 -4.32 13.63 2.33
#